data_2b99abeac2d279cd4381188f9864dbf7
#
_entry.id   2b99abeac2d279cd4381188f9864dbf7
#
_cell.length_a   1.000
_cell.length_b   1.000
_cell.length_c   1.000
_cell.angle_alpha   90.00
_cell.angle_beta   90.00
_cell.angle_gamma   90.00
#
_symmetry.space_group_name_H-M   'P 1'
#
loop_
_entity.id
_entity.type
_entity.pdbx_description
1 polymer ?
#
loop_
_entity_poly.entity_id
_entity_poly.type
_entity_poly.pdbx_seq_one_letter_code
_entity_poly.pdbx_strand_id
1 'polypeptide(L)'
;MPSVLLWVKPEYPLPGTAGQDRRGRNRNRTAKGRDVGGRIWRTIIVRTIVRVMIGVGCTLLLCGGVTMGGNAAAGMRTTVTLGTATPGGGFPVYGGAIAETINATDPELLVQPQNTRGSAENVPLLEKGRLDIALVQGESAHEALNGIGRPRADLRILWAMYSSPGMFIARGDAPYRTIEDLKGKPVVFGAKGSGLGILARYVLDGLGLDRDRDFQAIFFEHAGDGPPLVLDGRAAALWGGSIGWPPYLAVANGPHGGRFIVPDASGIQRVLEKHPFLKVVQVPAKAFPGQDAPLTTVGSWSFVMTRPTLPEDTAYRLARALHQGEAALGARLAQARESTAANTVGAVPNTALLHPGVQKYLREIGLLR
;
A
#
# COMPACT_ATOMS: atom_id res chain seq x y z
N MET A 1 8.33 -26.06 23.04
CA MET A 1 9.40 -25.08 22.74
C MET A 1 8.96 -24.29 21.51
N PRO A 2 8.73 -22.97 21.59
CA PRO A 2 8.34 -22.19 20.43
C PRO A 2 9.57 -21.89 19.57
N SER A 3 9.47 -22.19 18.29
CA SER A 3 10.52 -21.92 17.29
C SER A 3 10.68 -20.42 17.10
N VAL A 4 11.80 -19.87 17.53
CA VAL A 4 12.23 -18.51 17.25
C VAL A 4 12.79 -18.50 15.83
N LEU A 5 12.04 -17.92 14.89
CA LEU A 5 12.56 -17.63 13.55
C LEU A 5 13.56 -16.47 13.65
N LEU A 6 14.84 -16.79 13.53
CA LEU A 6 15.93 -15.82 13.43
C LEU A 6 15.86 -15.10 12.09
N TRP A 7 15.62 -13.79 12.14
CA TRP A 7 15.68 -12.88 11.00
C TRP A 7 17.13 -12.62 10.60
N VAL A 8 17.44 -12.82 9.32
CA VAL A 8 18.69 -12.38 8.69
C VAL A 8 18.61 -10.87 8.51
N LYS A 9 19.57 -10.13 9.07
CA LYS A 9 19.70 -8.67 8.92
C LYS A 9 20.01 -8.30 7.47
N PRO A 10 19.25 -7.43 6.81
CA PRO A 10 19.73 -6.71 5.64
C PRO A 10 20.49 -5.44 6.08
N GLU A 11 21.70 -5.25 5.57
CA GLU A 11 22.47 -4.01 5.72
C GLU A 11 21.85 -2.92 4.83
N TYR A 12 21.61 -1.73 5.41
CA TYR A 12 21.06 -0.57 4.70
C TYR A 12 22.19 0.35 4.24
N PRO A 13 22.31 0.71 2.96
CA PRO A 13 23.15 1.83 2.54
C PRO A 13 22.45 3.17 2.82
N LEU A 14 23.21 4.12 3.39
CA LEU A 14 22.79 5.49 3.67
C LEU A 14 22.71 6.31 2.36
N PRO A 15 21.72 7.19 2.17
CA PRO A 15 21.69 8.12 1.05
C PRO A 15 22.70 9.25 1.28
N GLY A 16 23.51 9.55 0.24
CA GLY A 16 24.54 10.57 0.24
C GLY A 16 23.97 11.99 0.37
N THR A 17 24.65 12.79 1.15
CA THR A 17 24.43 14.23 1.34
C THR A 17 24.87 15.03 0.12
N ALA A 18 23.95 15.68 -0.58
CA ALA A 18 24.26 16.71 -1.57
C ALA A 18 24.27 18.07 -0.87
N GLY A 19 25.42 18.77 -1.01
CA GLY A 19 25.74 20.03 -0.36
C GLY A 19 24.85 21.19 -0.81
N GLN A 20 24.51 22.02 0.16
CA GLN A 20 23.92 23.35 -0.05
C GLN A 20 24.99 24.36 -0.35
N ASP A 21 24.86 25.08 -1.46
CA ASP A 21 25.57 26.35 -1.66
C ASP A 21 24.57 27.52 -1.51
N ARG A 22 24.87 28.44 -0.56
CA ARG A 22 24.14 29.68 -0.27
C ARG A 22 24.85 30.84 -0.93
N ARG A 23 24.12 31.68 -1.69
CA ARG A 23 24.30 33.16 -1.82
C ARG A 23 23.20 33.65 -2.78
N GLY A 24 22.18 34.38 -2.41
CA GLY A 24 22.13 35.71 -1.84
C GLY A 24 22.02 36.79 -2.92
N ARG A 25 20.81 37.34 -3.17
CA ARG A 25 20.56 38.77 -3.24
C ARG A 25 19.13 39.14 -3.68
N ASN A 26 18.56 39.88 -2.82
CA ASN A 26 17.35 40.68 -2.89
C ASN A 26 17.41 41.78 -3.98
N ARG A 27 16.30 42.03 -4.73
CA ARG A 27 15.90 43.38 -5.15
C ARG A 27 14.49 43.41 -5.73
N ASN A 28 13.62 44.08 -5.00
CA ASN A 28 12.32 44.63 -5.44
C ASN A 28 12.50 45.54 -6.68
N ARG A 29 11.55 45.43 -7.63
CA ARG A 29 11.04 46.62 -8.35
C ARG A 29 9.66 46.30 -8.97
N THR A 30 8.71 47.05 -8.54
CA THR A 30 7.39 47.33 -9.14
C THR A 30 7.53 47.97 -10.50
N ALA A 31 6.77 47.52 -11.50
CA ALA A 31 6.34 48.41 -12.59
C ALA A 31 5.06 47.87 -13.23
N LYS A 32 4.10 48.75 -13.30
CA LYS A 32 2.78 48.73 -13.90
C LYS A 32 2.93 49.03 -15.40
N GLY A 33 2.28 48.29 -16.32
CA GLY A 33 2.35 48.59 -17.76
C GLY A 33 1.39 47.77 -18.62
N ARG A 34 0.23 48.26 -18.80
CA ARG A 34 -0.72 48.26 -19.95
C ARG A 34 -0.69 47.15 -21.00
N ASP A 35 -1.82 46.53 -21.05
CA ASP A 35 -2.39 45.71 -22.11
C ASP A 35 -2.59 46.49 -23.42
N VAL A 36 -1.94 46.11 -24.52
CA VAL A 36 -2.34 46.39 -25.93
C VAL A 36 -1.60 45.37 -26.82
N GLY A 37 -2.30 44.42 -27.47
CA GLY A 37 -1.63 43.64 -28.51
C GLY A 37 -2.19 42.25 -28.80
N GLY A 38 -3.43 42.01 -28.54
CA GLY A 38 -4.06 40.72 -28.82
C GLY A 38 -4.99 40.70 -30.03
N ARG A 39 -4.53 40.99 -31.26
CA ARG A 39 -5.43 40.86 -32.45
C ARG A 39 -4.78 40.67 -33.82
N ILE A 40 -3.52 40.29 -33.95
CA ILE A 40 -2.91 40.21 -35.32
C ILE A 40 -2.34 38.82 -35.70
N TRP A 41 -2.41 37.79 -34.87
CA TRP A 41 -1.79 36.48 -35.16
C TRP A 41 -2.74 35.33 -35.60
N ARG A 42 -4.00 35.65 -35.97
CA ARG A 42 -4.95 34.60 -36.38
C ARG A 42 -5.24 34.48 -37.91
N THR A 43 -4.57 35.22 -38.79
CA THR A 43 -4.92 35.25 -40.21
C THR A 43 -3.86 34.72 -41.18
N ILE A 44 -2.70 34.21 -40.71
CA ILE A 44 -1.61 33.80 -41.64
C ILE A 44 -1.41 32.28 -41.72
N ILE A 45 -2.00 31.45 -40.86
CA ILE A 45 -1.77 29.99 -40.86
C ILE A 45 -2.76 29.16 -41.70
N VAL A 46 -3.83 29.74 -42.20
CA VAL A 46 -4.87 28.97 -42.94
C VAL A 46 -4.70 29.00 -44.49
N ARG A 47 -3.72 29.68 -45.06
CA ARG A 47 -3.59 29.80 -46.53
C ARG A 47 -2.46 29.00 -47.21
N THR A 48 -1.65 28.20 -46.46
CA THR A 48 -0.50 27.50 -47.06
C THR A 48 -0.66 25.96 -47.15
N ILE A 49 -1.79 25.40 -46.69
CA ILE A 49 -1.98 23.92 -46.70
C ILE A 49 -2.86 23.40 -47.86
N VAL A 50 -3.42 24.26 -48.70
CA VAL A 50 -4.35 23.85 -49.77
C VAL A 50 -3.71 23.72 -51.16
N ARG A 51 -2.41 23.90 -51.39
CA ARG A 51 -1.79 23.88 -52.71
C ARG A 51 -0.74 22.80 -53.00
N VAL A 52 -0.64 21.72 -52.24
CA VAL A 52 0.34 20.61 -52.51
C VAL A 52 -0.36 19.27 -52.75
N MET A 53 -1.63 19.20 -52.99
CA MET A 53 -2.35 17.94 -53.23
C MET A 53 -2.97 17.83 -54.64
N ILE A 54 -2.33 18.39 -55.66
CA ILE A 54 -2.73 18.06 -57.06
C ILE A 54 -1.43 17.99 -57.87
N GLY A 55 -0.97 16.77 -58.16
CA GLY A 55 0.10 16.51 -59.14
C GLY A 55 1.04 15.44 -58.68
N VAL A 56 0.74 14.21 -58.90
CA VAL A 56 1.48 13.11 -59.47
C VAL A 56 0.57 11.86 -59.41
N GLY A 57 -0.24 11.72 -60.42
CA GLY A 57 -0.83 10.43 -60.77
C GLY A 57 -0.04 9.82 -61.90
N CYS A 58 -0.01 8.49 -61.97
CA CYS A 58 0.51 7.60 -62.98
C CYS A 58 2.03 7.38 -62.99
N THR A 59 2.39 6.22 -62.62
CA THR A 59 3.19 5.14 -63.31
C THR A 59 4.03 4.41 -62.27
N LEU A 60 3.70 3.18 -61.99
CA LEU A 60 4.52 1.97 -62.09
C LEU A 60 3.84 0.83 -61.35
N LEU A 61 3.12 0.04 -62.11
CA LEU A 61 2.86 -1.37 -61.79
C LEU A 61 4.19 -2.16 -61.97
N LEU A 62 4.35 -3.17 -61.14
CA LEU A 62 5.29 -4.27 -61.19
C LEU A 62 6.42 -4.21 -60.15
N CYS A 63 6.21 -4.89 -59.01
CA CYS A 63 7.00 -6.04 -58.60
C CYS A 63 6.45 -6.49 -57.22
N GLY A 64 5.87 -7.66 -57.19
CA GLY A 64 5.33 -8.34 -56.06
C GLY A 64 6.40 -8.63 -54.99
N GLY A 65 6.05 -8.33 -53.82
CA GLY A 65 6.67 -8.73 -52.57
C GLY A 65 5.62 -8.58 -51.51
N VAL A 66 4.67 -9.53 -51.43
CA VAL A 66 3.80 -9.66 -50.26
C VAL A 66 4.69 -10.13 -49.13
N THR A 67 5.34 -9.18 -48.45
CA THR A 67 5.77 -9.43 -47.08
C THR A 67 4.45 -9.45 -46.28
N MET A 68 3.98 -10.65 -45.99
CA MET A 68 3.06 -10.88 -44.88
C MET A 68 3.79 -10.39 -43.62
N GLY A 69 3.70 -9.09 -43.36
CA GLY A 69 3.93 -8.55 -42.07
C GLY A 69 2.89 -9.20 -41.15
N GLY A 70 3.33 -10.22 -40.42
CA GLY A 70 2.52 -10.80 -39.38
C GLY A 70 2.08 -9.65 -38.47
N ASN A 71 0.82 -9.26 -38.59
CA ASN A 71 0.13 -8.60 -37.48
C ASN A 71 0.26 -9.61 -36.34
N ALA A 72 1.28 -9.44 -35.47
CA ALA A 72 1.22 -9.96 -34.16
C ALA A 72 -0.07 -9.35 -33.58
N ALA A 73 -1.14 -10.13 -33.59
CA ALA A 73 -2.35 -9.80 -32.87
C ALA A 73 -1.86 -9.43 -31.47
N ALA A 74 -1.95 -8.15 -31.12
CA ALA A 74 -1.70 -7.72 -29.76
C ALA A 74 -2.70 -8.51 -28.93
N GLY A 75 -2.24 -9.60 -28.31
CA GLY A 75 -3.06 -10.51 -27.54
C GLY A 75 -3.82 -9.68 -26.53
N MET A 76 -5.13 -9.86 -26.45
CA MET A 76 -5.95 -9.14 -25.48
C MET A 76 -5.39 -9.42 -24.09
N ARG A 77 -4.89 -8.37 -23.41
CA ARG A 77 -4.40 -8.48 -22.04
C ARG A 77 -5.52 -8.92 -21.12
N THR A 78 -5.24 -9.86 -20.22
CA THR A 78 -6.16 -10.20 -19.15
C THR A 78 -6.21 -9.06 -18.15
N THR A 79 -7.32 -8.33 -18.12
CA THR A 79 -7.53 -7.26 -17.16
C THR A 79 -7.88 -7.83 -15.80
N VAL A 80 -7.22 -7.34 -14.75
CA VAL A 80 -7.40 -7.74 -13.34
C VAL A 80 -7.67 -6.48 -12.53
N THR A 81 -8.86 -6.36 -11.96
CA THR A 81 -9.22 -5.25 -11.07
C THR A 81 -8.64 -5.47 -9.68
N LEU A 82 -7.94 -4.44 -9.14
CA LEU A 82 -7.31 -4.48 -7.81
C LEU A 82 -7.96 -3.47 -6.86
N GLY A 83 -8.70 -3.93 -5.87
CA GLY A 83 -9.23 -3.08 -4.79
C GLY A 83 -8.12 -2.67 -3.81
N THR A 84 -8.00 -1.37 -3.53
CA THR A 84 -6.99 -0.81 -2.62
C THR A 84 -7.61 -0.24 -1.34
N ALA A 85 -7.57 1.06 -1.12
CA ALA A 85 -8.21 1.76 -0.01
C ALA A 85 -8.41 3.25 -0.35
N THR A 86 -8.72 4.06 0.68
CA THR A 86 -8.90 5.51 0.52
C THR A 86 -7.59 6.23 0.18
N PRO A 87 -7.63 7.32 -0.59
CA PRO A 87 -6.46 8.16 -0.85
C PRO A 87 -5.72 8.58 0.43
N GLY A 88 -4.40 8.75 0.33
CA GLY A 88 -3.53 9.12 1.45
C GLY A 88 -3.15 7.95 2.37
N GLY A 89 -3.67 6.74 2.14
CA GLY A 89 -3.31 5.53 2.87
C GLY A 89 -2.17 4.72 2.21
N GLY A 90 -1.68 3.70 2.90
CA GLY A 90 -0.61 2.83 2.41
C GLY A 90 -1.05 1.88 1.29
N PHE A 91 -2.29 1.39 1.32
CA PHE A 91 -2.80 0.46 0.32
C PHE A 91 -2.86 1.04 -1.10
N PRO A 92 -3.32 2.29 -1.35
CA PRO A 92 -3.22 2.88 -2.68
C PRO A 92 -1.78 2.98 -3.20
N VAL A 93 -0.83 3.35 -2.34
CA VAL A 93 0.60 3.43 -2.70
C VAL A 93 1.15 2.05 -3.06
N TYR A 94 0.92 1.06 -2.20
CA TYR A 94 1.35 -0.32 -2.45
C TYR A 94 0.63 -0.93 -3.66
N GLY A 95 -0.68 -0.73 -3.80
CA GLY A 95 -1.47 -1.24 -4.91
C GLY A 95 -1.02 -0.69 -6.26
N GLY A 96 -0.65 0.60 -6.33
CA GLY A 96 -0.03 1.18 -7.52
C GLY A 96 1.29 0.50 -7.86
N ALA A 97 2.16 0.32 -6.86
CA ALA A 97 3.48 -0.28 -7.06
C ALA A 97 3.40 -1.76 -7.51
N ILE A 98 2.51 -2.58 -6.92
CA ILE A 98 2.35 -3.97 -7.37
C ILE A 98 1.73 -4.07 -8.76
N ALA A 99 0.76 -3.20 -9.08
CA ALA A 99 0.17 -3.17 -10.42
C ALA A 99 1.22 -2.83 -11.48
N GLU A 100 2.03 -1.79 -11.26
CA GLU A 100 3.13 -1.44 -12.16
C GLU A 100 4.15 -2.57 -12.28
N THR A 101 4.50 -3.23 -11.16
CA THR A 101 5.45 -4.36 -11.16
C THR A 101 4.90 -5.53 -11.96
N ILE A 102 3.66 -5.95 -11.71
CA ILE A 102 3.02 -7.06 -12.44
C ILE A 102 2.92 -6.73 -13.93
N ASN A 103 2.42 -5.55 -14.27
CA ASN A 103 2.22 -5.12 -15.66
C ASN A 103 3.55 -5.01 -16.45
N ALA A 104 4.66 -4.72 -15.77
CA ALA A 104 6.00 -4.70 -16.36
C ALA A 104 6.60 -6.10 -16.51
N THR A 105 6.31 -7.02 -15.58
CA THR A 105 6.88 -8.37 -15.54
C THR A 105 6.11 -9.34 -16.44
N ASP A 106 4.78 -9.20 -16.52
CA ASP A 106 3.92 -10.02 -17.37
C ASP A 106 3.08 -9.13 -18.29
N PRO A 107 3.50 -8.90 -19.55
CA PRO A 107 2.85 -7.97 -20.47
C PRO A 107 1.46 -8.41 -20.93
N GLU A 108 1.05 -9.66 -20.71
CA GLU A 108 -0.30 -10.13 -21.02
C GLU A 108 -1.28 -9.90 -19.87
N LEU A 109 -0.82 -9.46 -18.69
CA LEU A 109 -1.65 -8.98 -17.58
C LEU A 109 -1.79 -7.47 -17.63
N LEU A 110 -2.97 -6.98 -17.22
CA LEU A 110 -3.24 -5.57 -16.98
C LEU A 110 -3.94 -5.41 -15.62
N VAL A 111 -3.14 -5.25 -14.57
CA VAL A 111 -3.67 -4.98 -13.23
C VAL A 111 -4.03 -3.50 -13.11
N GLN A 112 -5.29 -3.21 -12.75
CA GLN A 112 -5.84 -1.87 -12.62
C GLN A 112 -6.26 -1.59 -11.17
N PRO A 113 -5.52 -0.75 -10.43
CA PRO A 113 -5.89 -0.36 -9.08
C PRO A 113 -7.16 0.50 -9.06
N GLN A 114 -8.04 0.23 -8.10
CA GLN A 114 -9.26 0.98 -7.83
C GLN A 114 -9.29 1.39 -6.35
N ASN A 115 -9.60 2.66 -6.08
CA ASN A 115 -9.80 3.12 -4.72
C ASN A 115 -11.11 2.56 -4.15
N THR A 116 -11.03 2.13 -2.89
CA THR A 116 -12.16 1.65 -2.09
C THR A 116 -12.11 2.30 -0.70
N ARG A 117 -12.97 1.90 0.20
CA ARG A 117 -12.87 2.28 1.63
C ARG A 117 -11.87 1.43 2.42
N GLY A 118 -11.25 0.41 1.80
CA GLY A 118 -10.32 -0.51 2.42
C GLY A 118 -10.89 -1.90 2.68
N SER A 119 -10.28 -2.63 3.60
CA SER A 119 -10.52 -4.07 3.80
C SER A 119 -11.98 -4.44 4.03
N ALA A 120 -12.74 -3.62 4.79
CA ALA A 120 -14.14 -3.89 5.08
C ALA A 120 -15.05 -3.82 3.84
N GLU A 121 -14.66 -3.03 2.82
CA GLU A 121 -15.36 -2.99 1.54
C GLU A 121 -14.78 -4.00 0.54
N ASN A 122 -13.46 -4.22 0.56
CA ASN A 122 -12.78 -5.12 -0.37
C ASN A 122 -13.28 -6.56 -0.26
N VAL A 123 -13.47 -7.06 0.96
CA VAL A 123 -13.95 -8.41 1.19
C VAL A 123 -15.32 -8.66 0.52
N PRO A 124 -16.39 -7.89 0.78
CA PRO A 124 -17.67 -8.11 0.09
C PRO A 124 -17.63 -7.84 -1.41
N LEU A 125 -16.73 -6.97 -1.92
CA LEU A 125 -16.57 -6.76 -3.35
C LEU A 125 -15.92 -7.97 -4.04
N LEU A 126 -14.94 -8.62 -3.39
CA LEU A 126 -14.37 -9.90 -3.86
C LEU A 126 -15.44 -11.00 -3.93
N GLU A 127 -16.23 -11.18 -2.85
CA GLU A 127 -17.30 -12.20 -2.78
C GLU A 127 -18.34 -12.02 -3.90
N LYS A 128 -18.66 -10.76 -4.23
CA LYS A 128 -19.60 -10.41 -5.30
C LYS A 128 -18.98 -10.42 -6.70
N GLY A 129 -17.68 -10.74 -6.83
CA GLY A 129 -16.98 -10.71 -8.11
C GLY A 129 -16.86 -9.30 -8.73
N ARG A 130 -16.99 -8.24 -7.91
CA ARG A 130 -16.84 -6.83 -8.34
C ARG A 130 -15.36 -6.41 -8.39
N LEU A 131 -14.50 -7.14 -7.74
CA LEU A 131 -13.05 -7.07 -7.80
C LEU A 131 -12.49 -8.47 -8.10
N ASP A 132 -11.41 -8.54 -8.86
CA ASP A 132 -10.72 -9.79 -9.11
C ASP A 132 -9.76 -10.11 -7.97
N ILE A 133 -8.99 -9.12 -7.55
CA ILE A 133 -8.09 -9.18 -6.40
C ILE A 133 -8.26 -7.94 -5.54
N ALA A 134 -7.90 -8.01 -4.26
CA ALA A 134 -7.93 -6.85 -3.38
C ALA A 134 -6.93 -6.96 -2.23
N LEU A 135 -6.51 -5.79 -1.73
CA LEU A 135 -5.66 -5.66 -0.56
C LEU A 135 -6.53 -5.78 0.71
N VAL A 136 -6.20 -6.73 1.56
CA VAL A 136 -6.95 -7.00 2.78
C VAL A 136 -5.98 -7.13 3.95
N GLN A 137 -6.22 -6.34 5.01
CA GLN A 137 -5.42 -6.40 6.23
C GLN A 137 -5.72 -7.69 7.00
N GLY A 138 -4.73 -8.21 7.72
CA GLY A 138 -4.78 -9.52 8.32
C GLY A 138 -5.93 -9.77 9.28
N GLU A 139 -6.30 -8.78 10.08
CA GLU A 139 -7.45 -8.86 10.99
C GLU A 139 -8.76 -9.00 10.21
N SER A 140 -8.90 -8.21 9.13
CA SER A 140 -10.07 -8.31 8.25
C SER A 140 -10.12 -9.64 7.52
N ALA A 141 -8.97 -10.16 7.10
CA ALA A 141 -8.87 -11.50 6.51
C ALA A 141 -9.21 -12.58 7.54
N HIS A 142 -8.69 -12.46 8.77
CA HIS A 142 -9.00 -13.37 9.87
C HIS A 142 -10.50 -13.41 10.17
N GLU A 143 -11.14 -12.25 10.33
CA GLU A 143 -12.59 -12.19 10.57
C GLU A 143 -13.39 -12.77 9.41
N ALA A 144 -13.04 -12.43 8.18
CA ALA A 144 -13.73 -12.90 6.99
C ALA A 144 -13.63 -14.43 6.84
N LEU A 145 -12.41 -14.98 6.94
CA LEU A 145 -12.16 -16.41 6.76
C LEU A 145 -12.70 -17.28 7.89
N ASN A 146 -12.90 -16.75 9.09
CA ASN A 146 -13.41 -17.46 10.26
C ASN A 146 -14.88 -17.15 10.60
N GLY A 147 -15.53 -16.21 9.89
CA GLY A 147 -16.92 -15.84 10.15
C GLY A 147 -17.10 -15.07 11.45
N ILE A 148 -16.16 -14.19 11.81
CA ILE A 148 -16.24 -13.39 13.02
C ILE A 148 -16.97 -12.07 12.70
N GLY A 149 -18.12 -11.86 13.35
CA GLY A 149 -18.96 -10.68 13.13
C GLY A 149 -19.65 -10.61 11.74
N ARG A 150 -19.50 -11.64 10.93
CA ARG A 150 -20.07 -11.79 9.59
C ARG A 150 -20.13 -13.26 9.19
N PRO A 151 -20.92 -13.66 8.16
CA PRO A 151 -20.78 -14.99 7.58
C PRO A 151 -19.37 -15.25 7.05
N ARG A 152 -18.93 -16.50 7.16
CA ARG A 152 -17.60 -16.91 6.66
C ARG A 152 -17.50 -16.64 5.16
N ALA A 153 -16.42 -15.99 4.75
CA ALA A 153 -16.12 -15.74 3.35
C ALA A 153 -15.34 -16.93 2.73
N ASP A 154 -15.73 -17.32 1.52
CA ASP A 154 -14.95 -18.26 0.72
C ASP A 154 -13.95 -17.48 -0.17
N LEU A 155 -12.85 -17.09 0.43
CA LEU A 155 -11.77 -16.35 -0.25
C LEU A 155 -10.45 -17.11 -0.19
N ARG A 156 -9.54 -16.74 -1.07
CA ARG A 156 -8.17 -17.30 -1.15
C ARG A 156 -7.14 -16.19 -1.06
N ILE A 157 -5.96 -16.55 -0.55
CA ILE A 157 -4.80 -15.68 -0.50
C ILE A 157 -3.98 -15.91 -1.78
N LEU A 158 -3.60 -14.82 -2.44
CA LEU A 158 -2.68 -14.83 -3.56
C LEU A 158 -1.25 -14.57 -3.10
N TRP A 159 -1.06 -13.58 -2.21
CA TRP A 159 0.27 -13.12 -1.84
C TRP A 159 0.27 -12.43 -0.47
N ALA A 160 1.34 -12.60 0.31
CA ALA A 160 1.58 -11.78 1.48
C ALA A 160 2.15 -10.42 1.07
N MET A 161 1.61 -9.36 1.62
CA MET A 161 2.06 -8.01 1.33
C MET A 161 3.23 -7.61 2.23
N TYR A 162 2.92 -7.26 3.46
CA TYR A 162 3.85 -6.80 4.49
C TYR A 162 3.20 -6.90 5.86
N SER A 163 4.03 -6.88 6.90
CA SER A 163 3.57 -6.81 8.28
C SER A 163 3.02 -5.42 8.61
N SER A 164 1.97 -5.40 9.42
CA SER A 164 1.31 -4.17 9.89
C SER A 164 1.49 -4.05 11.40
N PRO A 165 2.60 -3.44 11.89
CA PRO A 165 2.81 -3.18 13.30
C PRO A 165 1.79 -2.17 13.81
N GLY A 166 0.99 -2.55 14.82
CA GLY A 166 0.04 -1.66 15.46
C GLY A 166 0.75 -0.68 16.40
N MET A 167 0.70 0.62 16.08
CA MET A 167 1.39 1.66 16.85
C MET A 167 0.57 2.95 16.86
N PHE A 168 0.74 3.76 17.90
CA PHE A 168 0.36 5.16 17.88
C PHE A 168 1.56 6.02 17.52
N ILE A 169 1.31 7.19 16.90
CA ILE A 169 2.27 8.27 16.80
C ILE A 169 1.65 9.54 17.38
N ALA A 170 2.37 10.18 18.28
CA ALA A 170 2.06 11.50 18.84
C ALA A 170 3.12 12.51 18.39
N ARG A 171 2.89 13.79 18.59
CA ARG A 171 3.95 14.81 18.44
C ARG A 171 5.11 14.49 19.38
N GLY A 172 6.33 14.74 18.96
CA GLY A 172 7.54 14.49 19.75
C GLY A 172 7.61 15.29 21.05
N ASP A 173 7.07 16.52 21.06
CA ASP A 173 6.98 17.41 22.22
C ASP A 173 5.79 17.13 23.15
N ALA A 174 4.83 16.28 22.75
CA ALA A 174 3.68 15.92 23.57
C ALA A 174 4.09 15.09 24.82
N PRO A 175 3.32 15.16 25.92
CA PRO A 175 3.67 14.49 27.17
C PRO A 175 3.43 12.96 27.14
N TYR A 176 2.76 12.45 26.11
CA TYR A 176 2.33 11.05 26.03
C TYR A 176 3.49 10.09 25.80
N ARG A 177 3.59 9.02 26.60
CA ARG A 177 4.64 8.01 26.57
C ARG A 177 4.10 6.58 26.47
N THR A 178 2.93 6.35 27.04
CA THR A 178 2.23 5.08 27.13
C THR A 178 0.87 5.15 26.44
N ILE A 179 0.25 4.00 26.18
CA ILE A 179 -1.11 3.95 25.64
C ILE A 179 -2.12 4.47 26.68
N GLU A 180 -1.84 4.25 27.95
CA GLU A 180 -2.65 4.73 29.08
C GLU A 180 -2.71 6.26 29.12
N ASP A 181 -1.64 6.96 28.76
CA ASP A 181 -1.62 8.43 28.69
C ASP A 181 -2.62 9.01 27.67
N LEU A 182 -3.03 8.18 26.70
CA LEU A 182 -3.97 8.56 25.66
C LEU A 182 -5.45 8.37 26.08
N LYS A 183 -5.73 7.77 27.24
CA LYS A 183 -7.11 7.57 27.71
C LYS A 183 -7.82 8.90 27.91
N GLY A 184 -9.07 8.95 27.46
CA GLY A 184 -9.90 10.15 27.48
C GLY A 184 -9.50 11.24 26.49
N LYS A 185 -8.46 11.02 25.67
CA LYS A 185 -7.98 12.01 24.68
C LYS A 185 -8.60 11.77 23.31
N PRO A 186 -8.69 12.85 22.48
CA PRO A 186 -8.98 12.70 21.06
C PRO A 186 -7.87 11.90 20.37
N VAL A 187 -8.20 10.78 19.76
CA VAL A 187 -7.25 9.90 19.06
C VAL A 187 -7.80 9.54 17.68
N VAL A 188 -6.97 9.71 16.65
CA VAL A 188 -7.31 9.34 15.28
C VAL A 188 -7.08 7.85 15.07
N PHE A 189 -8.12 7.11 14.72
CA PHE A 189 -8.06 5.67 14.42
C PHE A 189 -8.12 5.34 12.92
N GLY A 190 -7.94 6.37 12.08
CA GLY A 190 -7.81 6.22 10.64
C GLY A 190 -9.13 6.39 9.87
N ALA A 191 -9.16 5.85 8.66
CA ALA A 191 -10.33 5.95 7.80
C ALA A 191 -11.39 4.92 8.18
N LYS A 192 -12.67 5.30 8.04
CA LYS A 192 -13.81 4.39 8.18
C LYS A 192 -13.68 3.24 7.18
N GLY A 193 -13.89 2.00 7.65
CA GLY A 193 -13.75 0.80 6.82
C GLY A 193 -12.32 0.32 6.60
N SER A 194 -11.32 1.01 7.15
CA SER A 194 -9.92 0.55 7.17
C SER A 194 -9.75 -0.63 8.12
N GLY A 195 -8.96 -1.63 7.71
CA GLY A 195 -8.54 -2.74 8.57
C GLY A 195 -7.75 -2.28 9.80
N LEU A 196 -7.04 -1.14 9.72
CA LEU A 196 -6.31 -0.58 10.87
C LEU A 196 -7.21 -0.31 12.08
N GLY A 197 -8.47 0.07 11.88
CA GLY A 197 -9.44 0.22 12.95
C GLY A 197 -9.81 -1.11 13.63
N ILE A 198 -9.74 -2.21 12.88
CA ILE A 198 -9.94 -3.57 13.43
C ILE A 198 -8.71 -3.99 14.23
N LEU A 199 -7.50 -3.76 13.73
CA LEU A 199 -6.26 -4.01 14.48
C LEU A 199 -6.25 -3.24 15.81
N ALA A 200 -6.63 -1.95 15.79
CA ALA A 200 -6.75 -1.16 17.01
C ALA A 200 -7.66 -1.83 18.05
N ARG A 201 -8.83 -2.33 17.60
CA ARG A 201 -9.78 -3.00 18.48
C ARG A 201 -9.16 -4.25 19.14
N TYR A 202 -8.49 -5.10 18.37
CA TYR A 202 -7.83 -6.30 18.91
C TYR A 202 -6.68 -5.97 19.87
N VAL A 203 -5.84 -5.01 19.51
CA VAL A 203 -4.71 -4.60 20.37
C VAL A 203 -5.21 -3.99 21.67
N LEU A 204 -6.15 -3.04 21.59
CA LEU A 204 -6.73 -2.40 22.77
C LEU A 204 -7.50 -3.39 23.65
N ASP A 205 -8.30 -4.28 23.06
CA ASP A 205 -9.02 -5.33 23.78
C ASP A 205 -8.07 -6.27 24.55
N GLY A 206 -6.93 -6.65 23.95
CA GLY A 206 -5.89 -7.42 24.63
C GLY A 206 -5.22 -6.65 25.79
N LEU A 207 -5.18 -5.33 25.72
CA LEU A 207 -4.71 -4.46 26.81
C LEU A 207 -5.79 -4.18 27.86
N GLY A 208 -7.02 -4.66 27.69
CA GLY A 208 -8.15 -4.37 28.58
C GLY A 208 -8.77 -2.99 28.36
N LEU A 209 -8.52 -2.40 27.17
CA LEU A 209 -9.04 -1.09 26.77
C LEU A 209 -10.10 -1.26 25.67
N ASP A 210 -11.02 -0.31 25.60
CA ASP A 210 -12.01 -0.22 24.55
C ASP A 210 -11.82 1.09 23.78
N ARG A 211 -11.69 0.99 22.45
CA ARG A 211 -11.42 2.13 21.58
C ARG A 211 -12.50 3.22 21.69
N ASP A 212 -13.75 2.81 21.75
CA ASP A 212 -14.89 3.73 21.65
C ASP A 212 -15.33 4.26 23.04
N ARG A 213 -14.95 3.58 24.12
CA ARG A 213 -15.23 3.98 25.51
C ARG A 213 -14.08 4.72 26.17
N ASP A 214 -12.84 4.24 25.97
CA ASP A 214 -11.67 4.75 26.71
C ASP A 214 -10.96 5.89 25.96
N PHE A 215 -11.35 6.21 24.72
CA PHE A 215 -10.80 7.30 23.92
C PHE A 215 -11.92 8.13 23.28
N GLN A 216 -11.60 9.37 22.89
CA GLN A 216 -12.45 10.15 21.98
C GLN A 216 -12.05 9.77 20.55
N ALA A 217 -12.64 8.68 20.04
CA ALA A 217 -12.24 8.09 18.77
C ALA A 217 -12.64 8.98 17.58
N ILE A 218 -11.66 9.34 16.75
CA ILE A 218 -11.84 10.15 15.53
C ILE A 218 -11.61 9.26 14.32
N PHE A 219 -12.54 9.31 13.36
CA PHE A 219 -12.46 8.62 12.08
C PHE A 219 -12.71 9.59 10.94
N PHE A 220 -12.07 9.34 9.81
CA PHE A 220 -12.20 10.12 8.57
C PHE A 220 -12.69 9.27 7.41
N GLU A 221 -13.03 9.92 6.31
CA GLU A 221 -13.26 9.23 5.04
C GLU A 221 -11.94 8.90 4.34
N HIS A 222 -10.90 9.73 4.51
CA HIS A 222 -9.58 9.53 3.91
C HIS A 222 -8.47 9.46 4.97
N ALA A 223 -7.54 8.53 4.79
CA ALA A 223 -6.44 8.34 5.76
C ALA A 223 -5.52 9.58 5.88
N GLY A 224 -5.42 10.38 4.83
CA GLY A 224 -4.62 11.61 4.81
C GLY A 224 -5.17 12.76 5.66
N ASP A 225 -6.41 12.68 6.14
CA ASP A 225 -7.06 13.75 6.91
C ASP A 225 -6.64 13.75 8.40
N GLY A 226 -6.05 12.65 8.87
CA GLY A 226 -5.69 12.47 10.27
C GLY A 226 -4.46 13.24 10.76
N PRO A 227 -3.33 13.21 10.03
CA PRO A 227 -2.09 13.82 10.48
C PRO A 227 -2.19 15.31 10.87
N PRO A 228 -2.93 16.17 10.15
CA PRO A 228 -3.08 17.57 10.55
C PRO A 228 -3.62 17.76 11.97
N LEU A 229 -4.53 16.89 12.44
CA LEU A 229 -5.07 17.00 13.80
C LEU A 229 -4.02 16.71 14.87
N VAL A 230 -3.08 15.80 14.60
CA VAL A 230 -1.98 15.50 15.51
C VAL A 230 -0.96 16.64 15.48
N LEU A 231 -0.63 17.14 14.29
CA LEU A 231 0.36 18.20 14.10
C LEU A 231 -0.05 19.52 14.77
N ASP A 232 -1.34 19.87 14.75
CA ASP A 232 -1.86 21.09 15.39
C ASP A 232 -2.35 20.88 16.83
N GLY A 233 -2.21 19.65 17.38
CA GLY A 233 -2.54 19.32 18.77
C GLY A 233 -4.03 19.10 19.05
N ARG A 234 -4.91 19.07 18.03
CA ARG A 234 -6.33 18.73 18.19
C ARG A 234 -6.55 17.24 18.47
N ALA A 235 -5.61 16.38 18.10
CA ALA A 235 -5.58 14.99 18.52
C ALA A 235 -4.28 14.67 19.25
N ALA A 236 -4.35 13.84 20.28
CA ALA A 236 -3.21 13.41 21.07
C ALA A 236 -2.29 12.47 20.29
N ALA A 237 -2.87 11.59 19.47
CA ALA A 237 -2.14 10.62 18.68
C ALA A 237 -2.96 10.16 17.46
N LEU A 238 -2.25 9.49 16.55
CA LEU A 238 -2.82 8.79 15.40
C LEU A 238 -2.39 7.32 15.45
N TRP A 239 -3.35 6.43 15.31
CA TRP A 239 -3.14 5.00 15.20
C TRP A 239 -2.89 4.59 13.75
N GLY A 240 -2.00 3.63 13.54
CA GLY A 240 -1.73 3.08 12.22
C GLY A 240 -0.88 1.82 12.24
N GLY A 241 -0.35 1.46 11.10
CA GLY A 241 0.49 0.27 10.95
C GLY A 241 1.01 0.10 9.53
N SER A 242 2.25 0.28 9.34
CA SER A 242 3.23 -0.22 8.37
C SER A 242 4.45 0.71 8.34
N ILE A 243 5.60 0.15 8.02
CA ILE A 243 6.79 0.95 7.77
C ILE A 243 6.55 1.79 6.50
N GLY A 244 6.93 3.08 6.55
CA GLY A 244 6.73 3.98 5.41
C GLY A 244 5.29 4.45 5.20
N TRP A 245 4.37 4.19 6.14
CA TRP A 245 2.97 4.63 6.02
C TRP A 245 2.88 6.16 5.97
N PRO A 246 2.24 6.74 4.91
CA PRO A 246 2.25 8.19 4.69
C PRO A 246 1.77 9.02 5.89
N PRO A 247 0.69 8.67 6.63
CA PRO A 247 0.29 9.41 7.81
C PRO A 247 1.33 9.42 8.94
N TYR A 248 2.08 8.33 9.16
CA TYR A 248 3.19 8.33 10.13
C TYR A 248 4.32 9.25 9.69
N LEU A 249 4.70 9.19 8.41
CA LEU A 249 5.73 10.05 7.85
C LEU A 249 5.34 11.53 7.94
N ALA A 250 4.07 11.86 7.73
CA ALA A 250 3.58 13.22 7.85
C ALA A 250 3.76 13.78 9.27
N VAL A 251 3.44 13.00 10.31
CA VAL A 251 3.66 13.42 11.71
C VAL A 251 5.14 13.42 12.06
N ALA A 252 5.90 12.37 11.70
CA ALA A 252 7.32 12.24 12.04
C ALA A 252 8.20 13.32 11.38
N ASN A 253 7.86 13.76 10.16
CA ASN A 253 8.52 14.87 9.47
C ASN A 253 7.98 16.26 9.85
N GLY A 254 6.97 16.33 10.71
CA GLY A 254 6.40 17.59 11.17
C GLY A 254 7.38 18.40 12.02
N PRO A 255 7.05 19.68 12.34
CA PRO A 255 7.98 20.61 13.01
C PRO A 255 8.38 20.16 14.43
N HIS A 256 7.59 19.30 15.06
CA HIS A 256 7.83 18.79 16.42
C HIS A 256 8.38 17.35 16.42
N GLY A 257 8.61 16.74 15.25
CA GLY A 257 8.90 15.31 15.14
C GLY A 257 7.76 14.42 15.60
N GLY A 258 8.00 13.11 15.59
CA GLY A 258 7.03 12.09 16.03
C GLY A 258 7.59 11.23 17.15
N ARG A 259 6.70 10.81 18.08
CA ARG A 259 6.98 9.80 19.09
C ARG A 259 6.05 8.62 18.89
N PHE A 260 6.63 7.45 18.67
CA PHE A 260 5.87 6.21 18.59
C PHE A 260 5.56 5.68 19.99
N ILE A 261 4.35 5.18 20.17
CA ILE A 261 3.85 4.60 21.42
C ILE A 261 3.34 3.20 21.06
N VAL A 262 3.89 2.20 21.74
CA VAL A 262 3.59 0.78 21.56
C VAL A 262 3.25 0.14 22.91
N PRO A 263 2.59 -1.03 22.94
CA PRO A 263 2.41 -1.78 24.19
C PRO A 263 3.77 -2.16 24.80
N ASP A 264 3.84 -2.20 26.11
CA ASP A 264 5.00 -2.76 26.82
C ASP A 264 5.07 -4.29 26.65
N ALA A 265 6.13 -4.91 27.14
CA ALA A 265 6.33 -6.36 27.01
C ALA A 265 5.17 -7.16 27.62
N SER A 266 4.64 -6.73 28.78
CA SER A 266 3.52 -7.39 29.44
C SER A 266 2.22 -7.21 28.66
N GLY A 267 2.02 -6.03 28.09
CA GLY A 267 0.89 -5.73 27.18
C GLY A 267 0.93 -6.58 25.93
N ILE A 268 2.11 -6.72 25.30
CA ILE A 268 2.29 -7.60 24.13
C ILE A 268 1.88 -9.05 24.49
N GLN A 269 2.33 -9.55 25.64
CA GLN A 269 1.96 -10.90 26.09
C GLN A 269 0.44 -11.05 26.24
N ARG A 270 -0.22 -10.12 26.95
CA ARG A 270 -1.68 -10.16 27.13
C ARG A 270 -2.44 -10.12 25.79
N VAL A 271 -1.97 -9.28 24.84
CA VAL A 271 -2.60 -9.21 23.50
C VAL A 271 -2.49 -10.55 22.79
N LEU A 272 -1.32 -11.19 22.79
CA LEU A 272 -1.09 -12.47 22.11
C LEU A 272 -1.81 -13.65 22.77
N GLU A 273 -1.93 -13.65 24.10
CA GLU A 273 -2.72 -14.65 24.83
C GLU A 273 -4.21 -14.57 24.45
N LYS A 274 -4.75 -13.37 24.36
CA LYS A 274 -6.15 -13.17 24.01
C LYS A 274 -6.43 -13.32 22.51
N HIS A 275 -5.49 -12.91 21.66
CA HIS A 275 -5.59 -12.88 20.21
C HIS A 275 -4.40 -13.55 19.53
N PRO A 276 -4.31 -14.92 19.58
CA PRO A 276 -3.12 -15.68 19.14
C PRO A 276 -2.87 -15.65 17.62
N PHE A 277 -3.80 -15.14 16.83
CA PHE A 277 -3.60 -14.90 15.39
C PHE A 277 -2.67 -13.70 15.11
N LEU A 278 -2.56 -12.76 16.05
CA LEU A 278 -1.59 -11.67 15.99
C LEU A 278 -0.18 -12.20 16.26
N LYS A 279 0.82 -11.44 15.80
CA LYS A 279 2.24 -11.80 15.96
C LYS A 279 3.03 -10.64 16.53
N VAL A 280 4.15 -10.96 17.18
CA VAL A 280 5.16 -9.95 17.52
C VAL A 280 5.74 -9.40 16.21
N VAL A 281 5.78 -8.09 16.08
CA VAL A 281 6.38 -7.39 14.95
C VAL A 281 7.50 -6.48 15.46
N GLN A 282 8.65 -6.56 14.79
CA GLN A 282 9.81 -5.72 15.07
C GLN A 282 9.85 -4.58 14.04
N VAL A 283 9.91 -3.35 14.51
CA VAL A 283 10.16 -2.17 13.68
C VAL A 283 11.63 -1.80 13.88
N PRO A 284 12.48 -1.90 12.85
CA PRO A 284 13.91 -1.63 13.01
C PRO A 284 14.15 -0.17 13.39
N ALA A 285 15.26 0.10 14.06
CA ALA A 285 15.70 1.47 14.30
C ALA A 285 15.81 2.23 12.98
N LYS A 286 15.50 3.52 13.01
CA LYS A 286 15.54 4.42 11.84
C LYS A 286 14.55 4.07 10.72
N ALA A 287 13.52 3.27 11.03
CA ALA A 287 12.40 3.05 10.09
C ALA A 287 11.59 4.33 9.84
N PHE A 288 11.63 5.26 10.79
CA PHE A 288 11.00 6.57 10.69
C PHE A 288 11.94 7.68 11.16
N PRO A 289 11.77 8.92 10.69
CA PRO A 289 12.51 10.08 11.19
C PRO A 289 12.38 10.21 12.71
N GLY A 290 13.51 10.38 13.41
CA GLY A 290 13.55 10.53 14.87
C GLY A 290 13.31 9.26 15.68
N GLN A 291 13.16 8.09 15.05
CA GLN A 291 13.03 6.80 15.72
C GLN A 291 14.39 6.09 15.75
N ASP A 292 15.18 6.34 16.80
CA ASP A 292 16.57 5.87 16.89
C ASP A 292 16.72 4.46 17.48
N ALA A 293 15.73 3.97 18.22
CA ALA A 293 15.71 2.64 18.78
C ALA A 293 14.71 1.72 18.06
N PRO A 294 14.95 0.40 18.00
CA PRO A 294 13.96 -0.53 17.49
C PRO A 294 12.72 -0.54 18.39
N LEU A 295 11.54 -0.79 17.79
CA LEU A 295 10.29 -0.95 18.52
C LEU A 295 9.79 -2.38 18.37
N THR A 296 9.25 -2.92 19.47
CA THR A 296 8.56 -4.21 19.49
C THR A 296 7.08 -3.95 19.73
N THR A 297 6.23 -4.49 18.89
CA THR A 297 4.78 -4.36 19.01
C THR A 297 4.09 -5.64 18.55
N VAL A 298 2.77 -5.60 18.41
CA VAL A 298 1.96 -6.66 17.82
C VAL A 298 1.34 -6.20 16.52
N GLY A 299 1.08 -7.15 15.64
CA GLY A 299 0.47 -6.86 14.35
C GLY A 299 0.10 -8.12 13.59
N SER A 300 -0.26 -7.94 12.34
CA SER A 300 -0.59 -9.04 11.42
C SER A 300 0.02 -8.79 10.05
N TRP A 301 -0.01 -9.82 9.20
CA TRP A 301 0.30 -9.67 7.78
C TRP A 301 -0.93 -9.16 7.01
N SER A 302 -0.72 -8.28 6.05
CA SER A 302 -1.70 -7.95 5.04
C SER A 302 -1.55 -8.85 3.83
N PHE A 303 -2.64 -9.09 3.08
CA PHE A 303 -2.68 -10.03 1.97
C PHE A 303 -3.29 -9.41 0.71
N VAL A 304 -2.82 -9.85 -0.45
CA VAL A 304 -3.57 -9.80 -1.69
C VAL A 304 -4.49 -11.00 -1.69
N MET A 305 -5.80 -10.76 -1.73
CA MET A 305 -6.82 -11.82 -1.68
C MET A 305 -7.68 -11.83 -2.94
N THR A 306 -8.32 -12.96 -3.18
CA THR A 306 -9.22 -13.19 -4.31
C THR A 306 -10.33 -14.18 -3.95
N ARG A 307 -11.31 -14.33 -4.84
CA ARG A 307 -12.29 -15.41 -4.79
C ARG A 307 -11.71 -16.73 -5.33
N PRO A 308 -12.19 -17.89 -4.93
CA PRO A 308 -11.69 -19.19 -5.41
C PRO A 308 -11.93 -19.40 -6.92
N THR A 309 -12.86 -18.66 -7.52
CA THR A 309 -13.21 -18.73 -8.95
C THR A 309 -12.36 -17.88 -9.86
N LEU A 310 -11.33 -17.16 -9.35
CA LEU A 310 -10.33 -16.55 -10.22
C LEU A 310 -9.67 -17.66 -11.05
N PRO A 311 -9.49 -17.52 -12.38
CA PRO A 311 -8.86 -18.54 -13.19
C PRO A 311 -7.48 -18.95 -12.64
N GLU A 312 -7.21 -20.25 -12.58
CA GLU A 312 -5.97 -20.79 -12.01
C GLU A 312 -4.73 -20.25 -12.72
N ASP A 313 -4.78 -20.14 -14.05
CA ASP A 313 -3.69 -19.57 -14.85
C ASP A 313 -3.46 -18.08 -14.48
N THR A 314 -4.50 -17.31 -14.32
CA THR A 314 -4.38 -15.89 -13.90
C THR A 314 -3.72 -15.78 -12.52
N ALA A 315 -4.14 -16.60 -11.56
CA ALA A 315 -3.55 -16.61 -10.22
C ALA A 315 -2.09 -17.08 -10.23
N TYR A 316 -1.77 -18.09 -11.02
CA TYR A 316 -0.40 -18.56 -11.24
C TYR A 316 0.49 -17.45 -11.82
N ARG A 317 0.02 -16.76 -12.85
CA ARG A 317 0.76 -15.67 -13.51
C ARG A 317 0.96 -14.48 -12.59
N LEU A 318 -0.05 -14.11 -11.80
CA LEU A 318 0.07 -13.05 -10.78
C LEU A 318 1.14 -13.40 -9.76
N ALA A 319 1.15 -14.63 -9.23
CA ALA A 319 2.16 -15.07 -8.27
C ALA A 319 3.57 -15.09 -8.88
N ARG A 320 3.71 -15.58 -10.11
CA ARG A 320 4.97 -15.58 -10.85
C ARG A 320 5.49 -14.16 -11.08
N ALA A 321 4.64 -13.25 -11.54
CA ALA A 321 5.01 -11.86 -11.80
C ALA A 321 5.43 -11.13 -10.52
N LEU A 322 4.73 -11.36 -9.40
CA LEU A 322 5.11 -10.81 -8.10
C LEU A 322 6.46 -11.34 -7.62
N HIS A 323 6.69 -12.66 -7.70
CA HIS A 323 7.98 -13.25 -7.32
C HIS A 323 9.14 -12.74 -8.18
N GLN A 324 8.98 -12.72 -9.50
CA GLN A 324 10.01 -12.20 -10.40
C GLN A 324 10.26 -10.69 -10.20
N GLY A 325 9.25 -9.96 -9.74
CA GLY A 325 9.30 -8.52 -9.48
C GLY A 325 9.69 -8.12 -8.06
N GLU A 326 9.96 -9.05 -7.12
CA GLU A 326 10.21 -8.77 -5.70
C GLU A 326 11.29 -7.70 -5.48
N ALA A 327 12.43 -7.82 -6.15
CA ALA A 327 13.54 -6.88 -6.02
C ALA A 327 13.16 -5.47 -6.49
N ALA A 328 12.48 -5.36 -7.62
CA ALA A 328 12.02 -4.09 -8.17
C ALA A 328 10.96 -3.44 -7.26
N LEU A 329 10.02 -4.23 -6.76
CA LEU A 329 8.99 -3.79 -5.83
C LEU A 329 9.58 -3.30 -4.50
N GLY A 330 10.52 -4.07 -3.92
CA GLY A 330 11.22 -3.72 -2.68
C GLY A 330 12.14 -2.49 -2.80
N ALA A 331 12.65 -2.22 -4.01
CA ALA A 331 13.41 -0.98 -4.28
C ALA A 331 12.50 0.26 -4.34
N ARG A 332 11.24 0.11 -4.75
CA ARG A 332 10.25 1.21 -4.80
C ARG A 332 9.65 1.56 -3.45
N LEU A 333 9.38 0.55 -2.63
CA LEU A 333 8.70 0.72 -1.33
C LEU A 333 9.40 -0.10 -0.25
N ALA A 334 9.81 0.55 0.82
CA ALA A 334 10.53 -0.11 1.93
C ALA A 334 9.72 -1.29 2.52
N GLN A 335 8.42 -1.10 2.78
CA GLN A 335 7.55 -2.18 3.28
C GLN A 335 7.39 -3.34 2.30
N ALA A 336 7.50 -3.10 1.01
CA ALA A 336 7.34 -4.14 0.00
C ALA A 336 8.55 -5.10 -0.09
N ARG A 337 9.64 -4.83 0.63
CA ARG A 337 10.73 -5.81 0.83
C ARG A 337 10.29 -7.07 1.56
N GLU A 338 9.20 -6.99 2.31
CA GLU A 338 8.56 -8.14 2.97
C GLU A 338 7.67 -8.94 2.01
N SER A 339 7.30 -8.38 0.86
CA SER A 339 6.35 -8.96 -0.10
C SER A 339 7.04 -9.99 -0.98
N THR A 340 7.31 -11.17 -0.41
CA THR A 340 8.07 -12.25 -1.08
C THR A 340 7.31 -13.57 -1.11
N ALA A 341 7.70 -14.47 -2.02
CA ALA A 341 7.17 -15.82 -2.11
C ALA A 341 7.41 -16.60 -0.80
N ALA A 342 8.60 -16.47 -0.22
CA ALA A 342 8.95 -17.11 1.06
C ALA A 342 8.07 -16.62 2.20
N ASN A 343 7.88 -15.29 2.32
CA ASN A 343 7.00 -14.71 3.33
C ASN A 343 5.53 -15.06 3.07
N THR A 344 5.11 -15.24 1.82
CA THR A 344 3.76 -15.69 1.51
C THR A 344 3.48 -17.06 2.13
N VAL A 345 4.40 -18.00 2.01
CA VAL A 345 4.27 -19.33 2.65
C VAL A 345 4.29 -19.22 4.17
N GLY A 346 5.16 -18.38 4.73
CA GLY A 346 5.32 -18.22 6.18
C GLY A 346 4.20 -17.44 6.87
N ALA A 347 3.55 -16.52 6.17
CA ALA A 347 2.54 -15.63 6.73
C ALA A 347 1.12 -16.21 6.69
N VAL A 348 0.83 -17.12 5.75
CA VAL A 348 -0.52 -17.70 5.64
C VAL A 348 -0.82 -18.62 6.84
N PRO A 349 -2.01 -18.52 7.44
CA PRO A 349 -2.39 -19.38 8.56
C PRO A 349 -2.42 -20.87 8.21
N ASN A 350 -2.76 -21.18 6.96
CA ASN A 350 -2.79 -22.51 6.39
C ASN A 350 -2.60 -22.41 4.87
N THR A 351 -1.70 -23.22 4.32
CA THR A 351 -1.42 -23.24 2.87
C THR A 351 -2.62 -23.63 2.01
N ALA A 352 -3.62 -24.32 2.56
CA ALA A 352 -4.91 -24.59 1.88
C ALA A 352 -5.72 -23.30 1.60
N LEU A 353 -5.42 -22.18 2.25
CA LEU A 353 -6.03 -20.88 1.97
C LEU A 353 -5.36 -20.18 0.76
N LEU A 354 -4.22 -20.65 0.30
CA LEU A 354 -3.63 -20.17 -0.95
C LEU A 354 -4.48 -20.59 -2.15
N HIS A 355 -4.60 -19.70 -3.13
CA HIS A 355 -5.27 -20.03 -4.38
C HIS A 355 -4.55 -21.19 -5.11
N PRO A 356 -5.26 -22.15 -5.77
CA PRO A 356 -4.61 -23.29 -6.44
C PRO A 356 -3.51 -22.90 -7.41
N GLY A 357 -3.68 -21.87 -8.23
CA GLY A 357 -2.65 -21.36 -9.12
C GLY A 357 -1.41 -20.86 -8.42
N VAL A 358 -1.57 -20.23 -7.23
CA VAL A 358 -0.45 -19.82 -6.38
C VAL A 358 0.27 -21.04 -5.81
N GLN A 359 -0.48 -22.02 -5.29
CA GLN A 359 0.11 -23.26 -4.77
C GLN A 359 0.92 -23.99 -5.85
N LYS A 360 0.39 -24.04 -7.09
CA LYS A 360 1.08 -24.65 -8.24
C LYS A 360 2.43 -23.94 -8.46
N TYR A 361 2.43 -22.63 -8.55
CA TYR A 361 3.66 -21.85 -8.72
C TYR A 361 4.66 -22.04 -7.58
N LEU A 362 4.20 -21.98 -6.32
CA LEU A 362 5.07 -22.15 -5.17
C LEU A 362 5.66 -23.55 -5.05
N ARG A 363 4.96 -24.60 -5.53
CA ARG A 363 5.55 -25.96 -5.66
C ARG A 363 6.61 -26.03 -6.75
N GLU A 364 6.38 -25.38 -7.89
CA GLU A 364 7.33 -25.33 -9.01
C GLU A 364 8.67 -24.72 -8.60
N ILE A 365 8.65 -23.68 -7.76
CA ILE A 365 9.85 -23.03 -7.22
C ILE A 365 10.36 -23.66 -5.92
N GLY A 366 9.79 -24.79 -5.46
CA GLY A 366 10.26 -25.56 -4.31
C GLY A 366 9.93 -24.97 -2.93
N LEU A 367 9.04 -23.99 -2.84
CA LEU A 367 8.62 -23.37 -1.57
C LEU A 367 7.44 -24.07 -0.90
N LEU A 368 6.67 -24.87 -1.64
CA LEU A 368 5.65 -25.79 -1.12
C LEU A 368 5.96 -27.22 -1.53
N ARG A 369 5.56 -28.17 -0.66
CA ARG A 369 5.64 -29.61 -0.93
C ARG A 369 4.37 -30.13 -1.58
#